data_8ccc57c936f264883f6f385a1024cd95
#
_entry.id   8ccc57c936f264883f6f385a1024cd95
#
_cell.length_a   1.000
_cell.length_b   1.000
_cell.length_c   1.000
_cell.angle_alpha   90.00
_cell.angle_beta   90.00
_cell.angle_gamma   90.00
#
_symmetry.space_group_name_H-M   'P 1'
#
loop_
_entity.id
_entity.type
_entity.pdbx_description
1 polymer ?
#
loop_
_entity_poly.entity_id
_entity_poly.type
_entity_poly.pdbx_seq_one_letter_code
_entity_poly.pdbx_strand_id
1 'polypeptide(L)'
;MKKILVLEDEENIRSFVVINLKRAGYETVEAGTGEEALAQLKQNPGIRVALLDIMLPDIDGFEVCRRIRAMDNKIGIIMLTARTQEMDKVTGLMTGADDYVTKPFSPAELTGRVHALFRRTGGDEELEADDEVVQPPFRLNTRNRTLEKNGQRVKLTQVEYGIVKLFMENPGKALSREEILDAVWGRDYFGELKIVDVNIRRLRIKIEDDATNPVYITTVWGYGYKWGG
;
A
#
# COMPACT_ATOMS: atom_id res chain seq x y z
N MET A 1 -12.09 -5.41 15.85
CA MET A 1 -12.93 -5.13 14.66
C MET A 1 -12.05 -4.46 13.60
N LYS A 2 -12.32 -4.71 12.31
CA LYS A 2 -11.56 -4.14 11.18
C LYS A 2 -12.10 -2.74 10.88
N LYS A 3 -11.39 -1.69 11.32
CA LYS A 3 -11.83 -0.29 11.24
C LYS A 3 -11.20 0.43 10.04
N ILE A 4 -12.02 1.17 9.27
CA ILE A 4 -11.66 1.89 8.05
C ILE A 4 -12.00 3.36 8.18
N LEU A 5 -11.08 4.24 7.80
CA LEU A 5 -11.38 5.66 7.54
C LEU A 5 -11.90 5.81 6.10
N VAL A 6 -13.00 6.52 5.93
CA VAL A 6 -13.56 6.90 4.61
C VAL A 6 -13.56 8.42 4.53
N LEU A 7 -12.68 8.96 3.68
CA LEU A 7 -12.56 10.39 3.38
C LEU A 7 -13.10 10.64 1.98
N GLU A 8 -14.23 11.31 1.91
CA GLU A 8 -14.96 11.65 0.68
C GLU A 8 -15.84 12.86 0.97
N ASP A 9 -15.74 13.93 0.22
CA ASP A 9 -16.54 15.15 0.46
C ASP A 9 -17.98 15.02 -0.04
N GLU A 10 -18.21 14.30 -1.15
CA GLU A 10 -19.56 14.05 -1.67
C GLU A 10 -20.32 13.06 -0.78
N GLU A 11 -21.34 13.55 -0.06
CA GLU A 11 -22.12 12.75 0.89
C GLU A 11 -22.75 11.49 0.27
N ASN A 12 -23.24 11.58 -0.97
CA ASN A 12 -23.83 10.44 -1.66
C ASN A 12 -22.81 9.34 -1.94
N ILE A 13 -21.59 9.70 -2.38
CA ILE A 13 -20.51 8.75 -2.64
C ILE A 13 -20.02 8.18 -1.32
N ARG A 14 -19.80 9.03 -0.31
CA ARG A 14 -19.39 8.59 1.03
C ARG A 14 -20.38 7.58 1.62
N SER A 15 -21.69 7.89 1.57
CA SER A 15 -22.75 7.01 2.05
C SER A 15 -22.77 5.68 1.30
N PHE A 16 -22.61 5.70 -0.03
CA PHE A 16 -22.52 4.50 -0.85
C PHE A 16 -21.34 3.60 -0.43
N VAL A 17 -20.16 4.19 -0.26
CA VAL A 17 -18.95 3.47 0.20
C VAL A 17 -19.20 2.87 1.59
N VAL A 18 -19.66 3.67 2.54
CA VAL A 18 -19.90 3.28 3.93
C VAL A 18 -20.87 2.13 4.04
N ILE A 19 -22.02 2.19 3.33
CA ILE A 19 -23.03 1.13 3.35
C ILE A 19 -22.43 -0.20 2.87
N ASN A 20 -21.66 -0.19 1.79
CA ASN A 20 -21.08 -1.41 1.24
C ASN A 20 -19.96 -1.98 2.14
N LEU A 21 -19.15 -1.13 2.76
CA LEU A 21 -18.13 -1.58 3.72
C LEU A 21 -18.78 -2.17 5.00
N LYS A 22 -19.84 -1.54 5.52
CA LYS A 22 -20.58 -2.07 6.68
C LYS A 22 -21.23 -3.42 6.36
N ARG A 23 -21.79 -3.60 5.16
CA ARG A 23 -22.31 -4.90 4.69
C ARG A 23 -21.23 -5.97 4.59
N ALA A 24 -20.00 -5.58 4.25
CA ALA A 24 -18.84 -6.47 4.22
C ALA A 24 -18.21 -6.74 5.61
N GLY A 25 -18.81 -6.24 6.70
CA GLY A 25 -18.39 -6.50 8.07
C GLY A 25 -17.30 -5.57 8.60
N TYR A 26 -17.10 -4.41 7.97
CA TYR A 26 -16.16 -3.40 8.44
C TYR A 26 -16.83 -2.33 9.31
N GLU A 27 -16.10 -1.80 10.29
CA GLU A 27 -16.44 -0.59 11.01
C GLU A 27 -15.88 0.62 10.25
N THR A 28 -16.69 1.65 10.01
CA THR A 28 -16.27 2.83 9.25
C THR A 28 -16.23 4.07 10.13
N VAL A 29 -15.19 4.88 9.94
CA VAL A 29 -15.06 6.24 10.45
C VAL A 29 -15.11 7.17 9.25
N GLU A 30 -16.02 8.14 9.28
CA GLU A 30 -16.31 9.01 8.16
C GLU A 30 -15.64 10.37 8.32
N ALA A 31 -15.22 10.97 7.23
CA ALA A 31 -14.71 12.34 7.16
C ALA A 31 -15.10 12.97 5.81
N GLY A 32 -15.55 14.23 5.85
CA GLY A 32 -15.87 15.00 4.64
C GLY A 32 -14.75 15.95 4.22
N THR A 33 -13.71 16.13 5.04
CA THR A 33 -12.56 16.99 4.75
C THR A 33 -11.26 16.33 5.18
N GLY A 34 -10.15 16.77 4.60
CA GLY A 34 -8.83 16.21 4.94
C GLY A 34 -8.42 16.47 6.37
N GLU A 35 -8.69 17.66 6.91
CA GLU A 35 -8.37 17.97 8.32
C GLU A 35 -9.23 17.14 9.28
N GLU A 36 -10.51 16.91 8.96
CA GLU A 36 -11.37 16.00 9.72
C GLU A 36 -10.80 14.57 9.73
N ALA A 37 -10.39 14.08 8.57
CA ALA A 37 -9.79 12.75 8.44
C ALA A 37 -8.55 12.57 9.34
N LEU A 38 -7.67 13.57 9.36
CA LEU A 38 -6.47 13.56 10.21
C LEU A 38 -6.82 13.64 11.71
N ALA A 39 -7.87 14.36 12.07
CA ALA A 39 -8.38 14.41 13.44
C ALA A 39 -8.98 13.05 13.85
N GLN A 40 -9.77 12.43 12.98
CA GLN A 40 -10.36 11.10 13.19
C GLN A 40 -9.30 10.02 13.39
N LEU A 41 -8.20 10.04 12.65
CA LEU A 41 -7.09 9.10 12.82
C LEU A 41 -6.46 9.19 14.21
N LYS A 42 -6.29 10.40 14.74
CA LYS A 42 -5.74 10.60 16.10
C LYS A 42 -6.68 10.09 17.18
N GLN A 43 -8.00 10.24 16.98
CA GLN A 43 -9.03 9.82 17.93
C GLN A 43 -9.33 8.32 17.85
N ASN A 44 -9.03 7.67 16.74
CA ASN A 44 -9.35 6.28 16.46
C ASN A 44 -8.10 5.45 16.14
N PRO A 45 -7.26 5.10 17.12
CA PRO A 45 -5.99 4.39 16.88
C PRO A 45 -6.15 2.97 16.31
N GLY A 46 -7.37 2.45 16.24
CA GLY A 46 -7.68 1.15 15.63
C GLY A 46 -7.92 1.18 14.12
N ILE A 47 -7.84 2.33 13.46
CA ILE A 47 -7.96 2.44 12.01
C ILE A 47 -6.72 1.81 11.36
N ARG A 48 -6.96 0.85 10.45
CA ARG A 48 -5.89 0.09 9.77
C ARG A 48 -5.88 0.31 8.27
N VAL A 49 -6.98 0.81 7.71
CA VAL A 49 -7.11 1.15 6.29
C VAL A 49 -7.77 2.51 6.16
N ALA A 50 -7.32 3.31 5.21
CA ALA A 50 -7.92 4.59 4.84
C ALA A 50 -8.24 4.60 3.34
N LEU A 51 -9.47 4.95 3.01
CA LEU A 51 -9.91 5.31 1.66
C LEU A 51 -9.89 6.82 1.57
N LEU A 52 -9.13 7.38 0.65
CA LEU A 52 -8.92 8.82 0.53
C LEU A 52 -9.32 9.30 -0.86
N ASP A 53 -10.32 10.17 -0.96
CA ASP A 53 -10.54 10.92 -2.18
C ASP A 53 -9.40 11.90 -2.42
N ILE A 54 -9.07 12.13 -3.68
CA ILE A 54 -8.04 13.08 -4.08
C ILE A 54 -8.59 14.50 -4.06
N MET A 55 -9.80 14.69 -4.57
CA MET A 55 -10.40 16.00 -4.76
C MET A 55 -11.21 16.41 -3.54
N LEU A 56 -10.64 17.21 -2.66
CA LEU A 56 -11.26 17.66 -1.41
C LEU A 56 -11.30 19.19 -1.34
N PRO A 57 -12.23 19.77 -0.57
CA PRO A 57 -12.43 21.22 -0.52
C PRO A 57 -11.37 21.98 0.28
N ASP A 58 -10.62 21.31 1.17
CA ASP A 58 -9.65 21.92 2.07
C ASP A 58 -8.19 21.61 1.69
N ILE A 59 -7.74 20.41 1.96
CA ILE A 59 -6.43 19.90 1.58
C ILE A 59 -6.60 18.68 0.69
N ASP A 60 -5.79 18.55 -0.36
CA ASP A 60 -5.91 17.42 -1.29
C ASP A 60 -5.61 16.07 -0.63
N GLY A 61 -6.17 14.98 -1.17
CA GLY A 61 -5.99 13.65 -0.63
C GLY A 61 -4.53 13.17 -0.64
N PHE A 62 -3.68 13.71 -1.51
CA PHE A 62 -2.26 13.38 -1.51
C PHE A 62 -1.54 13.97 -0.30
N GLU A 63 -1.89 15.20 0.10
CA GLU A 63 -1.36 15.81 1.32
C GLU A 63 -1.83 15.04 2.55
N VAL A 64 -3.11 14.62 2.59
CA VAL A 64 -3.62 13.75 3.67
C VAL A 64 -2.80 12.45 3.72
N CYS A 65 -2.55 11.80 2.59
CA CYS A 65 -1.73 10.59 2.49
C CYS A 65 -0.31 10.83 3.03
N ARG A 66 0.36 11.92 2.63
CA ARG A 66 1.70 12.27 3.13
C ARG A 66 1.72 12.45 4.64
N ARG A 67 0.74 13.16 5.21
CA ARG A 67 0.63 13.36 6.66
C ARG A 67 0.37 12.06 7.40
N ILE A 68 -0.47 11.17 6.86
CA ILE A 68 -0.67 9.82 7.43
C ILE A 68 0.64 9.05 7.43
N ARG A 69 1.39 9.04 6.33
CA ARG A 69 2.68 8.34 6.24
C ARG A 69 3.75 8.90 7.19
N ALA A 70 3.70 10.19 7.48
CA ALA A 70 4.56 10.79 8.49
C ALA A 70 4.22 10.31 9.92
N MET A 71 2.93 10.06 10.19
CA MET A 71 2.45 9.57 11.48
C MET A 71 2.59 8.06 11.63
N ASP A 72 2.11 7.29 10.64
CA ASP A 72 2.11 5.83 10.66
C ASP A 72 2.20 5.22 9.25
N ASN A 73 3.28 4.47 8.99
CA ASN A 73 3.49 3.73 7.74
C ASN A 73 2.71 2.41 7.68
N LYS A 74 2.08 1.96 8.77
CA LYS A 74 1.37 0.68 8.83
C LYS A 74 -0.08 0.77 8.35
N ILE A 75 -0.66 1.97 8.29
CA ILE A 75 -2.01 2.17 7.77
C ILE A 75 -2.00 1.87 6.27
N GLY A 76 -2.85 0.97 5.82
CA GLY A 76 -3.07 0.73 4.39
C GLY A 76 -3.84 1.88 3.76
N ILE A 77 -3.39 2.43 2.64
CA ILE A 77 -4.03 3.58 1.97
C ILE A 77 -4.45 3.22 0.56
N ILE A 78 -5.73 3.41 0.25
CA ILE A 78 -6.29 3.35 -1.09
C ILE A 78 -6.74 4.76 -1.48
N MET A 79 -6.20 5.28 -2.59
CA MET A 79 -6.67 6.54 -3.17
C MET A 79 -7.87 6.30 -4.07
N LEU A 80 -8.91 7.13 -3.94
CA LEU A 80 -10.05 7.19 -4.85
C LEU A 80 -9.82 8.33 -5.84
N THR A 81 -9.86 8.07 -7.16
CA THR A 81 -9.53 9.06 -8.17
C THR A 81 -10.56 9.07 -9.30
N ALA A 82 -10.87 10.24 -9.83
CA ALA A 82 -11.78 10.40 -10.97
C ALA A 82 -11.12 10.09 -12.33
N ARG A 83 -9.77 10.03 -12.43
CA ARG A 83 -9.06 9.91 -13.72
C ARG A 83 -7.79 9.08 -13.67
N THR A 84 -7.64 8.18 -14.65
CA THR A 84 -6.42 7.42 -14.92
C THR A 84 -5.21 8.28 -15.27
N GLN A 85 -5.40 9.42 -15.94
CA GLN A 85 -4.31 10.33 -16.32
C GLN A 85 -3.69 11.11 -15.15
N GLU A 86 -4.45 11.34 -14.07
CA GLU A 86 -3.90 11.89 -12.82
C GLU A 86 -3.04 10.86 -12.10
N MET A 87 -3.42 9.60 -12.17
CA MET A 87 -2.55 8.50 -11.74
C MET A 87 -1.21 8.52 -12.45
N ASP A 88 -1.15 8.75 -13.75
CA ASP A 88 0.10 8.73 -14.50
C ASP A 88 1.03 9.92 -14.20
N LYS A 89 0.49 11.07 -13.92
CA LYS A 89 1.26 12.31 -13.66
C LYS A 89 1.74 12.42 -12.21
N VAL A 90 0.95 11.95 -11.26
CA VAL A 90 1.21 12.10 -9.83
C VAL A 90 1.58 10.77 -9.20
N THR A 91 1.49 9.72 -9.96
CA THR A 91 1.69 8.41 -9.44
C THR A 91 2.88 8.33 -8.66
N GLY A 92 2.80 8.96 -8.33
CA GLY A 92 3.17 8.35 -7.66
C GLY A 92 4.30 8.17 -6.78
N LEU A 93 5.16 8.60 -7.04
CA LEU A 93 6.45 8.45 -6.42
C LEU A 93 6.55 9.12 -5.07
N MET A 94 5.59 9.94 -4.73
CA MET A 94 5.71 10.85 -3.60
C MET A 94 4.63 10.65 -2.52
N THR A 95 3.50 10.01 -2.82
CA THR A 95 2.37 9.99 -1.88
C THR A 95 2.36 8.84 -0.87
N GLY A 96 2.91 7.67 -1.23
CA GLY A 96 2.93 6.52 -0.33
C GLY A 96 1.62 5.71 -0.25
N ALA A 97 0.65 5.92 -1.13
CA ALA A 97 -0.55 5.08 -1.19
C ALA A 97 -0.21 3.63 -1.61
N ASP A 98 -0.94 2.67 -1.09
CA ASP A 98 -0.71 1.24 -1.38
C ASP A 98 -1.52 0.76 -2.59
N ASP A 99 -2.63 1.44 -2.91
CA ASP A 99 -3.49 1.12 -4.04
C ASP A 99 -4.26 2.35 -4.53
N TYR A 100 -4.86 2.24 -5.73
CA TYR A 100 -5.66 3.28 -6.37
C TYR A 100 -6.93 2.65 -6.95
N VAL A 101 -8.04 3.35 -6.82
CA VAL A 101 -9.33 2.96 -7.39
C VAL A 101 -9.89 4.11 -8.19
N THR A 102 -10.21 3.87 -9.46
CA THR A 102 -10.81 4.90 -10.33
C THR A 102 -12.31 4.96 -10.16
N LYS A 103 -12.85 6.17 -10.04
CA LYS A 103 -14.29 6.42 -10.07
C LYS A 103 -14.80 6.45 -11.52
N PRO A 104 -15.94 5.82 -11.86
CA PRO A 104 -16.82 5.05 -10.97
C PRO A 104 -16.29 3.63 -10.72
N PHE A 105 -16.44 3.12 -9.49
CA PHE A 105 -16.07 1.79 -9.07
C PHE A 105 -17.26 0.96 -8.64
N SER A 106 -17.15 -0.36 -8.74
CA SER A 106 -18.15 -1.27 -8.21
C SER A 106 -17.96 -1.54 -6.72
N PRO A 107 -19.02 -1.84 -5.95
CA PRO A 107 -18.88 -2.27 -4.55
C PRO A 107 -17.96 -3.48 -4.38
N ALA A 108 -18.05 -4.45 -5.29
CA ALA A 108 -17.23 -5.66 -5.26
C ALA A 108 -15.74 -5.35 -5.45
N GLU A 109 -15.42 -4.46 -6.38
CA GLU A 109 -14.03 -4.02 -6.61
C GLU A 109 -13.46 -3.35 -5.36
N LEU A 110 -14.18 -2.33 -4.82
CA LEU A 110 -13.71 -1.60 -3.65
C LEU A 110 -13.54 -2.50 -2.43
N THR A 111 -14.55 -3.34 -2.12
CA THR A 111 -14.47 -4.26 -0.98
C THR A 111 -13.39 -5.32 -1.14
N GLY A 112 -13.18 -5.83 -2.35
CA GLY A 112 -12.09 -6.78 -2.67
C GLY A 112 -10.71 -6.19 -2.39
N ARG A 113 -10.46 -4.95 -2.84
CA ARG A 113 -9.20 -4.23 -2.58
C ARG A 113 -8.98 -3.93 -1.10
N VAL A 114 -10.02 -3.48 -0.42
CA VAL A 114 -9.98 -3.26 1.04
C VAL A 114 -9.67 -4.57 1.76
N HIS A 115 -10.31 -5.68 1.38
CA HIS A 115 -10.05 -6.99 1.98
C HIS A 115 -8.60 -7.44 1.79
N ALA A 116 -8.07 -7.29 0.56
CA ALA A 116 -6.67 -7.59 0.25
C ALA A 116 -5.70 -6.75 1.10
N LEU A 117 -6.00 -5.48 1.30
CA LEU A 117 -5.16 -4.59 2.11
C LEU A 117 -5.23 -4.93 3.60
N PHE A 118 -6.40 -5.27 4.13
CA PHE A 118 -6.55 -5.74 5.52
C PHE A 118 -5.77 -7.01 5.81
N ARG A 119 -5.75 -7.98 4.90
CA ARG A 119 -4.96 -9.21 5.04
C ARG A 119 -3.48 -8.90 5.28
N ARG A 120 -2.94 -7.86 4.63
CA ARG A 120 -1.54 -7.42 4.78
C ARG A 120 -1.30 -6.63 6.07
N THR A 121 -2.29 -5.83 6.51
CA THR A 121 -2.17 -5.05 7.75
C THR A 121 -2.46 -5.88 8.99
N GLY A 122 -3.04 -7.09 8.86
CA GLY A 122 -3.34 -8.05 9.92
C GLY A 122 -2.20 -9.03 10.13
N GLY A 123 -1.69 -9.12 11.32
CA GLY A 123 -0.67 -10.08 11.73
C GLY A 123 -1.16 -11.51 11.92
N ASP A 124 -2.06 -12.02 11.04
CA ASP A 124 -2.65 -13.36 11.13
C ASP A 124 -1.87 -14.41 10.32
N GLU A 125 -0.62 -14.14 9.94
CA GLU A 125 0.26 -15.20 9.43
C GLU A 125 0.98 -15.84 10.61
N GLU A 126 0.80 -17.15 10.74
CA GLU A 126 1.41 -18.01 11.73
C GLU A 126 2.93 -17.82 11.78
N LEU A 127 3.46 -17.87 12.98
CA LEU A 127 4.86 -17.77 13.33
C LEU A 127 5.61 -18.97 12.72
N GLU A 128 6.18 -18.82 11.54
CA GLU A 128 7.16 -19.78 11.03
C GLU A 128 8.58 -19.39 11.43
N ALA A 129 9.39 -20.41 11.62
CA ALA A 129 10.52 -20.56 12.52
C ALA A 129 11.78 -19.73 12.30
N ASP A 130 11.89 -18.86 11.31
CA ASP A 130 13.02 -17.94 11.16
C ASP A 130 12.54 -16.49 11.17
N ASP A 131 12.71 -15.83 12.33
CA ASP A 131 12.32 -14.42 12.50
C ASP A 131 13.14 -13.45 11.65
N GLU A 132 14.20 -13.91 10.99
CA GLU A 132 15.10 -13.06 10.20
C GLU A 132 15.53 -13.69 8.88
N VAL A 133 15.44 -12.90 7.79
CA VAL A 133 16.06 -13.19 6.50
C VAL A 133 17.20 -12.21 6.28
N VAL A 134 18.42 -12.73 6.16
CA VAL A 134 19.62 -11.90 6.00
C VAL A 134 20.21 -12.05 4.60
N GLN A 135 20.28 -10.93 3.88
CA GLN A 135 20.94 -10.81 2.59
C GLN A 135 21.70 -9.48 2.55
N PRO A 136 23.00 -9.49 2.89
CA PRO A 136 23.76 -8.26 3.04
C PRO A 136 23.63 -7.33 1.83
N PRO A 137 23.43 -6.02 2.02
CA PRO A 137 23.49 -5.30 3.31
C PRO A 137 22.15 -5.28 4.10
N PHE A 138 21.16 -6.12 3.72
CA PHE A 138 19.81 -6.12 4.29
C PHE A 138 19.61 -7.19 5.35
N ARG A 139 18.80 -6.83 6.37
CA ARG A 139 18.24 -7.73 7.38
C ARG A 139 16.73 -7.46 7.46
N LEU A 140 15.93 -8.47 7.14
CA LEU A 140 14.47 -8.45 7.24
C LEU A 140 14.06 -9.20 8.50
N ASN A 141 13.39 -8.52 9.43
CA ASN A 141 12.76 -9.18 10.58
C ASN A 141 11.27 -9.43 10.24
N THR A 142 10.91 -10.71 10.16
CA THR A 142 9.56 -11.12 9.75
C THR A 142 8.54 -10.92 10.87
N ARG A 143 8.93 -11.13 12.12
CA ARG A 143 8.09 -10.95 13.31
C ARG A 143 7.68 -9.49 13.51
N ASN A 144 8.64 -8.57 13.43
CA ASN A 144 8.40 -7.14 13.63
C ASN A 144 8.03 -6.42 12.33
N ARG A 145 8.11 -7.12 11.18
CA ARG A 145 7.86 -6.59 9.84
C ARG A 145 8.73 -5.35 9.55
N THR A 146 10.04 -5.47 9.80
CA THR A 146 10.99 -4.37 9.63
C THR A 146 12.14 -4.77 8.72
N LEU A 147 12.62 -3.80 7.94
CA LEU A 147 13.81 -3.92 7.11
C LEU A 147 14.90 -2.98 7.64
N GLU A 148 16.12 -3.49 7.70
CA GLU A 148 17.34 -2.71 7.93
C GLU A 148 18.27 -2.82 6.73
N LYS A 149 18.94 -1.71 6.38
CA LYS A 149 20.07 -1.67 5.44
C LYS A 149 21.29 -1.13 6.18
N ASN A 150 22.39 -1.89 6.25
CA ASN A 150 23.58 -1.52 7.02
C ASN A 150 23.28 -1.15 8.49
N GLY A 151 22.35 -1.86 9.13
CA GLY A 151 21.93 -1.59 10.51
C GLY A 151 21.00 -0.36 10.68
N GLN A 152 20.67 0.33 9.61
CA GLN A 152 19.72 1.45 9.64
C GLN A 152 18.33 1.01 9.19
N ARG A 153 17.31 1.35 9.97
CA ARG A 153 15.92 1.00 9.66
C ARG A 153 15.39 1.73 8.44
N VAL A 154 14.87 0.97 7.48
CA VAL A 154 14.16 1.48 6.30
C VAL A 154 12.67 1.54 6.58
N LYS A 155 12.05 2.72 6.42
CA LYS A 155 10.60 2.90 6.62
C LYS A 155 9.84 2.42 5.39
N LEU A 156 9.18 1.25 5.50
CA LEU A 156 8.36 0.65 4.45
C LEU A 156 6.87 0.73 4.77
N THR A 157 6.05 0.85 3.73
CA THR A 157 4.61 0.56 3.83
C THR A 157 4.41 -0.96 3.91
N GLN A 158 3.18 -1.40 4.19
CA GLN A 158 2.88 -2.84 4.28
C GLN A 158 3.06 -3.55 2.93
N VAL A 159 2.74 -2.88 1.83
CA VAL A 159 2.94 -3.41 0.47
C VAL A 159 4.42 -3.49 0.13
N GLU A 160 5.18 -2.43 0.39
CA GLU A 160 6.63 -2.42 0.16
C GLU A 160 7.35 -3.51 0.98
N TYR A 161 6.93 -3.70 2.24
CA TYR A 161 7.43 -4.81 3.06
C TYR A 161 7.12 -6.16 2.43
N GLY A 162 5.88 -6.38 1.97
CA GLY A 162 5.49 -7.62 1.29
C GLY A 162 6.32 -7.92 0.05
N ILE A 163 6.63 -6.89 -0.75
CA ILE A 163 7.49 -7.02 -1.94
C ILE A 163 8.92 -7.39 -1.54
N VAL A 164 9.51 -6.69 -0.57
CA VAL A 164 10.89 -7.00 -0.11
C VAL A 164 10.97 -8.41 0.45
N LYS A 165 10.00 -8.81 1.28
CA LYS A 165 9.92 -10.17 1.84
C LYS A 165 9.91 -11.19 0.69
N LEU A 166 9.01 -11.03 -0.27
CA LEU A 166 8.90 -11.93 -1.43
C LEU A 166 10.24 -12.06 -2.17
N PHE A 167 10.93 -10.95 -2.41
CA PHE A 167 12.21 -10.98 -3.10
C PHE A 167 13.34 -11.59 -2.27
N MET A 168 13.47 -11.23 -1.01
CA MET A 168 14.53 -11.77 -0.14
C MET A 168 14.36 -13.27 0.15
N GLU A 169 13.13 -13.79 0.10
CA GLU A 169 12.83 -15.23 0.18
C GLU A 169 13.07 -15.97 -1.15
N ASN A 170 13.23 -15.24 -2.27
CA ASN A 170 13.45 -15.81 -3.61
C ASN A 170 14.69 -15.17 -4.30
N PRO A 171 15.89 -15.22 -3.69
CA PRO A 171 17.07 -14.57 -4.22
C PRO A 171 17.45 -15.11 -5.59
N GLY A 172 17.80 -14.21 -6.51
CA GLY A 172 18.22 -14.57 -7.88
C GLY A 172 17.10 -15.08 -8.80
N LYS A 173 15.91 -15.39 -8.26
CA LYS A 173 14.78 -15.80 -9.07
C LYS A 173 14.12 -14.59 -9.74
N ALA A 174 13.91 -14.66 -11.05
CA ALA A 174 13.07 -13.71 -11.76
C ALA A 174 11.61 -13.98 -11.43
N LEU A 175 10.88 -12.94 -11.01
CA LEU A 175 9.45 -12.98 -10.71
C LEU A 175 8.71 -12.11 -11.73
N SER A 176 7.65 -12.65 -12.33
CA SER A 176 6.80 -11.87 -13.22
C SER A 176 5.99 -10.83 -12.45
N ARG A 177 5.45 -9.85 -13.16
CA ARG A 177 4.56 -8.85 -12.53
C ARG A 177 3.31 -9.50 -11.95
N GLU A 178 2.78 -10.51 -12.62
CA GLU A 178 1.64 -11.31 -12.15
C GLU A 178 1.99 -12.09 -10.88
N GLU A 179 3.15 -12.78 -10.86
CA GLU A 179 3.59 -13.49 -9.66
C GLU A 179 3.75 -12.56 -8.45
N ILE A 180 4.33 -11.36 -8.68
CA ILE A 180 4.48 -10.35 -7.62
C ILE A 180 3.09 -9.84 -7.17
N LEU A 181 2.20 -9.55 -8.13
CA LEU A 181 0.85 -9.08 -7.86
C LEU A 181 0.09 -10.12 -7.02
N ASP A 182 0.05 -11.36 -7.47
CA ASP A 182 -0.65 -12.45 -6.80
C ASP A 182 -0.11 -12.70 -5.39
N ALA A 183 1.21 -12.71 -5.22
CA ALA A 183 1.83 -12.95 -3.93
C ALA A 183 1.57 -11.80 -2.94
N VAL A 184 1.66 -10.55 -3.40
CA VAL A 184 1.58 -9.37 -2.52
C VAL A 184 0.15 -8.85 -2.41
N TRP A 185 -0.63 -8.81 -3.50
CA TRP A 185 -2.02 -8.30 -3.47
C TRP A 185 -3.07 -9.42 -3.38
N GLY A 186 -2.70 -10.65 -3.76
CA GLY A 186 -3.58 -11.82 -3.76
C GLY A 186 -4.20 -12.08 -5.14
N ARG A 187 -4.53 -13.34 -5.41
CA ARG A 187 -5.06 -13.78 -6.70
C ARG A 187 -6.39 -13.17 -7.10
N ASP A 188 -7.17 -12.75 -6.10
CA ASP A 188 -8.48 -12.10 -6.32
C ASP A 188 -8.36 -10.56 -6.41
N TYR A 189 -7.15 -10.04 -6.67
CA TYR A 189 -6.95 -8.62 -6.80
C TYR A 189 -7.40 -8.11 -8.19
N PHE A 190 -8.27 -7.10 -8.20
CA PHE A 190 -8.87 -6.53 -9.43
C PHE A 190 -8.11 -5.34 -10.01
N GLY A 191 -6.89 -5.08 -9.57
CA GLY A 191 -6.09 -3.93 -10.03
C GLY A 191 -5.20 -4.22 -11.23
N GLU A 192 -4.61 -3.15 -11.76
CA GLU A 192 -3.70 -3.22 -12.89
C GLU A 192 -2.30 -3.65 -12.46
N LEU A 193 -1.60 -4.40 -13.34
CA LEU A 193 -0.19 -4.80 -13.13
C LEU A 193 0.75 -3.61 -12.88
N LYS A 194 0.40 -2.43 -13.39
CA LYS A 194 1.16 -1.18 -13.21
C LYS A 194 1.39 -0.82 -11.74
N ILE A 195 0.52 -1.27 -10.82
CA ILE A 195 0.71 -1.05 -9.38
C ILE A 195 2.02 -1.67 -8.86
N VAL A 196 2.46 -2.77 -9.47
CA VAL A 196 3.74 -3.41 -9.15
C VAL A 196 4.89 -2.46 -9.50
N ASP A 197 4.91 -1.92 -10.73
CA ASP A 197 5.98 -1.04 -11.20
C ASP A 197 6.09 0.23 -10.33
N VAL A 198 4.95 0.79 -9.93
CA VAL A 198 4.89 1.96 -9.03
C VAL A 198 5.54 1.64 -7.68
N ASN A 199 5.19 0.52 -7.08
CA ASN A 199 5.74 0.14 -5.77
C ASN A 199 7.22 -0.26 -5.86
N ILE A 200 7.64 -0.95 -6.93
CA ILE A 200 9.07 -1.22 -7.20
C ILE A 200 9.87 0.07 -7.29
N ARG A 201 9.36 1.08 -8.01
CA ARG A 201 10.06 2.37 -8.13
C ARG A 201 10.18 3.07 -6.77
N ARG A 202 9.12 3.08 -5.95
CA ARG A 202 9.16 3.64 -4.59
C ARG A 202 10.16 2.90 -3.71
N LEU A 203 10.15 1.58 -3.81
CA LEU A 203 11.05 0.74 -3.03
C LEU A 203 12.51 1.00 -3.40
N ARG A 204 12.81 1.11 -4.71
CA ARG A 204 14.15 1.48 -5.17
C ARG A 204 14.64 2.81 -4.58
N ILE A 205 13.78 3.83 -4.53
CA ILE A 205 14.13 5.13 -3.90
C ILE A 205 14.55 4.96 -2.42
N LYS A 206 14.01 3.95 -1.73
CA LYS A 206 14.28 3.72 -0.30
C LYS A 206 15.47 2.82 -0.03
N ILE A 207 15.76 1.87 -0.94
CA ILE A 207 16.76 0.83 -0.68
C ILE A 207 18.01 0.89 -1.58
N GLU A 208 17.89 1.45 -2.78
CA GLU A 208 19.03 1.60 -3.69
C GLU A 208 19.85 2.85 -3.32
N ASP A 209 21.14 2.84 -3.64
CA ASP A 209 21.97 4.03 -3.53
C ASP A 209 21.73 4.97 -4.72
N ASP A 210 21.43 4.40 -5.90
CA ASP A 210 20.95 5.10 -7.09
C ASP A 210 19.72 4.36 -7.65
N ALA A 211 18.53 4.93 -7.47
CA ALA A 211 17.28 4.33 -7.94
C ALA A 211 17.16 4.24 -9.48
N THR A 212 17.99 4.98 -10.22
CA THR A 212 18.02 4.94 -11.70
C THR A 212 18.91 3.81 -12.23
N ASN A 213 19.87 3.39 -11.43
CA ASN A 213 20.77 2.26 -11.70
C ASN A 213 20.67 1.21 -10.56
N PRO A 214 19.53 0.52 -10.45
CA PRO A 214 19.26 -0.36 -9.32
C PRO A 214 20.16 -1.61 -9.34
N VAL A 215 20.66 -1.98 -8.17
CA VAL A 215 21.52 -3.15 -7.94
C VAL A 215 20.76 -4.24 -7.20
N TYR A 216 19.88 -3.87 -6.27
CA TYR A 216 19.17 -4.84 -5.44
C TYR A 216 17.88 -5.34 -6.08
N ILE A 217 17.07 -4.47 -6.67
CA ILE A 217 15.89 -4.88 -7.44
C ILE A 217 16.13 -4.56 -8.91
N THR A 218 16.59 -5.53 -9.68
CA THR A 218 16.90 -5.38 -11.10
C THR A 218 15.70 -5.71 -11.98
N THR A 219 15.61 -5.06 -13.16
CA THR A 219 14.55 -5.32 -14.13
C THR A 219 14.92 -6.49 -15.03
N VAL A 220 14.01 -7.44 -15.16
CA VAL A 220 14.07 -8.49 -16.20
C VAL A 220 13.13 -8.07 -17.33
N TRP A 221 13.73 -7.55 -18.41
CA TRP A 221 12.99 -6.93 -19.52
C TRP A 221 11.94 -7.86 -20.11
N GLY A 222 10.75 -7.33 -20.34
CA GLY A 222 9.60 -8.08 -20.86
C GLY A 222 8.97 -9.07 -19.88
N TYR A 223 9.53 -9.25 -18.67
CA TYR A 223 9.06 -10.24 -17.71
C TYR A 223 8.66 -9.62 -16.37
N GLY A 224 9.59 -9.07 -15.63
CA GLY A 224 9.33 -8.55 -14.29
C GLY A 224 10.60 -8.07 -13.60
N TYR A 225 10.86 -8.58 -12.40
CA TYR A 225 11.94 -8.12 -11.53
C TYR A 225 12.64 -9.29 -10.84
N LYS A 226 13.86 -9.03 -10.37
CA LYS A 226 14.70 -10.00 -9.68
C LYS A 226 15.44 -9.32 -8.52
N TRP A 227 15.64 -10.05 -7.41
CA TRP A 227 16.50 -9.63 -6.30
C TRP A 227 17.94 -10.05 -6.55
N GLY A 228 18.85 -9.08 -6.44
CA GLY A 228 20.26 -9.28 -6.72
C GLY A 228 20.61 -9.20 -8.22
N GLY A 229 21.79 -8.68 -8.52
CA GLY A 229 22.38 -8.61 -9.84
C GLY A 229 23.01 -9.92 -10.26
#